data_a03b5a62df1b776aa68cff30e4adfa57
#
_entry.id   a03b5a62df1b776aa68cff30e4adfa57
#
_cell.length_a   1.000
_cell.length_b   1.000
_cell.length_c   1.000
_cell.angle_alpha   90.00
_cell.angle_beta   90.00
_cell.angle_gamma   90.00
#
_symmetry.space_group_name_H-M   'P 1'
#
loop_
_entity.id
_entity.type
_entity.pdbx_description
1 polymer ?
#
loop_
_entity_poly.entity_id
_entity_poly.type
_entity_poly.pdbx_seq_one_letter_code
_entity_poly.pdbx_strand_id
1 'polypeptide(L)'
;MITRSALKPAVRATPGDWTPPTWEELVQQHSAMVYRLAFRLTGNQHDAEDLTQDVFVKVFRSLHTFTPGTLEGWLHRITTNQFLDQARRRARVRIDPVADTGTRQATASGRPDVVVDDAGLAPDLARALAALPPQQRAAIVLCDVEGLSYDEVARVLDVKSGTVRSRIHRGRTAMRAALAHREPRADHERYLGVPADFVQD
;
A
#
# COMPACT_ATOMS: atom_id res chain seq x y z
N MET A 1 17.86 -1.47 -14.62
CA MET A 1 17.46 -0.09 -14.96
C MET A 1 15.97 0.00 -14.69
N ILE A 2 15.59 0.34 -13.46
CA ILE A 2 14.18 0.50 -13.09
C ILE A 2 13.80 1.89 -13.55
N THR A 3 13.03 1.96 -14.63
CA THR A 3 12.49 3.19 -15.18
C THR A 3 11.62 3.82 -14.08
N ARG A 4 12.06 4.93 -13.52
CA ARG A 4 11.21 5.83 -12.76
C ARG A 4 10.04 6.21 -13.66
N SER A 5 8.90 5.58 -13.44
CA SER A 5 7.63 6.06 -14.00
C SER A 5 7.43 7.45 -13.39
N ALA A 6 7.72 8.47 -14.17
CA ALA A 6 7.45 9.83 -13.80
C ALA A 6 5.93 9.95 -13.63
N LEU A 7 5.48 10.09 -12.38
CA LEU A 7 4.12 10.54 -12.11
C LEU A 7 3.92 11.82 -12.92
N LYS A 8 2.99 11.77 -13.88
CA LYS A 8 2.53 12.97 -14.57
C LYS A 8 2.14 13.99 -13.49
N PRO A 9 2.54 15.27 -13.61
CA PRO A 9 2.13 16.27 -12.65
C PRO A 9 0.61 16.29 -12.61
N ALA A 10 0.03 16.07 -11.42
CA ALA A 10 -1.38 16.17 -11.19
C ALA A 10 -1.85 17.55 -11.66
N VAL A 11 -2.73 17.56 -12.65
CA VAL A 11 -3.40 18.79 -13.09
C VAL A 11 -4.19 19.29 -11.88
N ARG A 12 -3.72 20.36 -11.27
CA ARG A 12 -4.51 21.11 -10.28
C ARG A 12 -5.67 21.74 -11.03
N ALA A 13 -6.82 21.09 -10.96
CA ALA A 13 -8.06 21.71 -11.41
C ALA A 13 -8.32 22.94 -10.53
N THR A 14 -8.54 24.07 -11.17
CA THR A 14 -9.06 25.28 -10.52
C THR A 14 -10.46 25.02 -9.98
N PRO A 15 -10.86 25.62 -8.84
CA PRO A 15 -12.17 25.37 -8.22
C PRO A 15 -13.36 25.92 -9.02
N GLY A 16 -13.54 25.54 -10.25
CA GLY A 16 -14.61 26.01 -11.14
C GLY A 16 -14.89 25.08 -12.31
N ASP A 17 -13.90 24.30 -12.73
CA ASP A 17 -13.98 23.51 -13.97
C ASP A 17 -13.91 21.97 -13.71
N TRP A 18 -13.99 21.53 -12.46
CA TRP A 18 -13.92 20.10 -12.16
C TRP A 18 -15.30 19.44 -12.33
N THR A 19 -15.44 18.64 -13.38
CA THR A 19 -16.57 17.76 -13.55
C THR A 19 -16.24 16.40 -12.94
N PRO A 20 -17.04 15.89 -12.00
CA PRO A 20 -16.84 14.54 -11.47
C PRO A 20 -16.82 13.52 -12.62
N PRO A 21 -15.86 12.58 -12.65
CA PRO A 21 -15.93 11.48 -13.62
C PRO A 21 -17.22 10.68 -13.39
N THR A 22 -17.73 10.09 -14.45
CA THR A 22 -18.82 9.13 -14.33
C THR A 22 -18.35 7.93 -13.50
N TRP A 23 -19.30 7.19 -12.93
CA TRP A 23 -18.97 6.00 -12.16
C TRP A 23 -18.20 4.98 -13.00
N GLU A 24 -18.61 4.75 -14.24
CA GLU A 24 -17.97 3.85 -15.18
C GLU A 24 -16.52 4.25 -15.45
N GLU A 25 -16.28 5.52 -15.73
CA GLU A 25 -14.93 6.07 -15.96
C GLU A 25 -14.04 5.90 -14.72
N LEU A 26 -14.59 6.18 -13.54
CA LEU A 26 -13.84 6.06 -12.29
C LEU A 26 -13.42 4.61 -12.03
N VAL A 27 -14.33 3.67 -12.17
CA VAL A 27 -14.04 2.24 -12.01
C VAL A 27 -13.06 1.76 -13.07
N GLN A 28 -13.29 2.09 -14.33
CA GLN A 28 -12.43 1.66 -15.44
C GLN A 28 -11.00 2.18 -15.31
N GLN A 29 -10.82 3.42 -14.88
CA GLN A 29 -9.50 4.05 -14.78
C GLN A 29 -8.75 3.66 -13.51
N HIS A 30 -9.44 3.39 -12.40
CA HIS A 30 -8.80 3.27 -11.09
C HIS A 30 -8.94 1.90 -10.42
N SER A 31 -9.75 0.97 -10.95
CA SER A 31 -9.94 -0.35 -10.32
C SER A 31 -8.63 -1.14 -10.17
N ALA A 32 -7.82 -1.16 -11.21
CA ALA A 32 -6.53 -1.86 -11.18
C ALA A 32 -5.56 -1.27 -10.14
N MET A 33 -5.54 0.06 -9.99
CA MET A 33 -4.71 0.75 -8.99
C MET A 33 -5.19 0.44 -7.58
N VAL A 34 -6.50 0.55 -7.32
CA VAL A 34 -7.11 0.26 -6.01
C VAL A 34 -6.88 -1.19 -5.63
N TYR A 35 -7.09 -2.14 -6.57
CA TYR A 35 -6.87 -3.56 -6.34
C TYR A 35 -5.41 -3.87 -5.99
N ARG A 36 -4.43 -3.35 -6.77
CA ARG A 36 -3.01 -3.55 -6.48
C ARG A 36 -2.63 -3.01 -5.10
N LEU A 37 -3.11 -1.82 -4.74
CA LEU A 37 -2.89 -1.26 -3.40
C LEU A 37 -3.54 -2.14 -2.32
N ALA A 38 -4.78 -2.58 -2.52
CA ALA A 38 -5.49 -3.47 -1.61
C ALA A 38 -4.74 -4.79 -1.42
N PHE A 39 -4.23 -5.39 -2.50
CA PHE A 39 -3.45 -6.63 -2.46
C PHE A 39 -2.14 -6.45 -1.67
N ARG A 40 -1.41 -5.37 -1.90
CA ARG A 40 -0.17 -5.06 -1.15
C ARG A 40 -0.43 -4.84 0.34
N LEU A 41 -1.58 -4.27 0.68
CA LEU A 41 -1.99 -4.04 2.06
C LEU A 41 -2.49 -5.31 2.75
N THR A 42 -3.26 -6.16 2.08
CA THR A 42 -3.89 -7.36 2.68
C THR A 42 -2.98 -8.57 2.60
N GLY A 43 -2.23 -8.73 1.51
CA GLY A 43 -1.31 -9.84 1.27
C GLY A 43 -1.96 -11.10 0.72
N ASN A 44 -3.25 -11.08 0.36
CA ASN A 44 -3.95 -12.18 -0.28
C ASN A 44 -5.09 -11.69 -1.17
N GLN A 45 -5.46 -12.50 -2.16
CA GLN A 45 -6.44 -12.15 -3.19
C GLN A 45 -7.83 -11.90 -2.61
N HIS A 46 -8.32 -12.81 -1.79
CA HIS A 46 -9.69 -12.73 -1.25
C HIS A 46 -9.91 -11.44 -0.44
N ASP A 47 -9.01 -11.15 0.51
CA ASP A 47 -9.09 -9.90 1.30
C ASP A 47 -8.88 -8.65 0.41
N ALA A 48 -8.11 -8.75 -0.69
CA ALA A 48 -7.90 -7.66 -1.61
C ALA A 48 -9.16 -7.35 -2.43
N GLU A 49 -9.86 -8.38 -2.90
CA GLU A 49 -11.14 -8.26 -3.61
C GLU A 49 -12.21 -7.64 -2.71
N ASP A 50 -12.36 -8.17 -1.48
CA ASP A 50 -13.30 -7.65 -0.49
C ASP A 50 -13.01 -6.16 -0.17
N LEU A 51 -11.73 -5.84 0.07
CA LEU A 51 -11.32 -4.47 0.35
C LEU A 51 -11.59 -3.55 -0.85
N THR A 52 -11.32 -4.01 -2.06
CA THR A 52 -11.58 -3.24 -3.29
C THR A 52 -13.07 -2.93 -3.45
N GLN A 53 -13.94 -3.91 -3.23
CA GLN A 53 -15.39 -3.71 -3.27
C GLN A 53 -15.85 -2.68 -2.22
N ASP A 54 -15.41 -2.84 -0.97
CA ASP A 54 -15.73 -1.91 0.11
C ASP A 54 -15.28 -0.48 -0.20
N VAL A 55 -14.09 -0.34 -0.82
CA VAL A 55 -13.56 0.96 -1.25
C VAL A 55 -14.46 1.60 -2.28
N PHE A 56 -14.86 0.88 -3.34
CA PHE A 56 -15.71 1.45 -4.38
C PHE A 56 -17.11 1.78 -3.87
N VAL A 57 -17.69 0.98 -2.97
CA VAL A 57 -18.94 1.33 -2.30
C VAL A 57 -18.80 2.65 -1.52
N LYS A 58 -17.69 2.85 -0.81
CA LYS A 58 -17.42 4.07 -0.06
C LYS A 58 -17.16 5.26 -0.99
N VAL A 59 -16.40 5.06 -2.06
CA VAL A 59 -16.16 6.06 -3.11
C VAL A 59 -17.47 6.53 -3.72
N PHE A 60 -18.34 5.60 -4.12
CA PHE A 60 -19.66 5.92 -4.68
C PHE A 60 -20.47 6.82 -3.75
N ARG A 61 -20.51 6.49 -2.45
CA ARG A 61 -21.28 7.25 -1.46
C ARG A 61 -20.67 8.63 -1.15
N SER A 62 -19.37 8.80 -1.33
CA SER A 62 -18.66 10.00 -0.92
C SER A 62 -18.08 10.83 -2.08
N LEU A 63 -18.32 10.45 -3.33
CA LEU A 63 -17.81 11.16 -4.50
C LEU A 63 -18.26 12.63 -4.54
N HIS A 64 -19.48 12.89 -4.09
CA HIS A 64 -20.03 14.24 -3.98
C HIS A 64 -19.34 15.14 -2.95
N THR A 65 -18.57 14.54 -2.01
CA THR A 65 -17.80 15.26 -1.00
C THR A 65 -16.33 15.46 -1.41
N PHE A 66 -15.97 14.97 -2.59
CA PHE A 66 -14.61 15.12 -3.09
C PHE A 66 -14.29 16.60 -3.29
N THR A 67 -13.28 17.08 -2.59
CA THR A 67 -12.73 18.42 -2.76
C THR A 67 -11.55 18.37 -3.72
N PRO A 68 -11.38 19.36 -4.60
CA PRO A 68 -10.32 19.37 -5.60
C PRO A 68 -8.94 19.08 -5.00
N GLY A 69 -8.36 17.98 -5.39
CA GLY A 69 -7.06 17.45 -5.06
C GLY A 69 -6.69 16.44 -6.14
N THR A 70 -5.79 15.52 -5.87
CA THR A 70 -5.59 14.38 -6.78
C THR A 70 -6.58 13.29 -6.43
N LEU A 71 -7.38 12.86 -7.40
CA LEU A 71 -8.33 11.75 -7.24
C LEU A 71 -7.60 10.48 -6.76
N GLU A 72 -6.40 10.21 -7.27
CA GLU A 72 -5.53 9.12 -6.83
C GLU A 72 -5.17 9.22 -5.34
N GLY A 73 -4.76 10.40 -4.87
CA GLY A 73 -4.46 10.62 -3.45
C GLY A 73 -5.66 10.40 -2.54
N TRP A 74 -6.85 10.77 -3.03
CA TRP A 74 -8.11 10.51 -2.31
C TRP A 74 -8.45 9.02 -2.28
N LEU A 75 -8.26 8.29 -3.39
CA LEU A 75 -8.43 6.84 -3.46
C LEU A 75 -7.43 6.11 -2.56
N HIS A 76 -6.15 6.52 -2.55
CA HIS A 76 -5.15 6.00 -1.61
C HIS A 76 -5.63 6.16 -0.15
N ARG A 77 -6.16 7.33 0.20
CA ARG A 77 -6.67 7.61 1.54
C ARG A 77 -7.85 6.71 1.91
N ILE A 78 -8.84 6.57 1.02
CA ILE A 78 -10.00 5.70 1.27
C ILE A 78 -9.55 4.25 1.43
N THR A 79 -8.74 3.72 0.52
CA THR A 79 -8.26 2.34 0.53
C THR A 79 -7.48 2.03 1.80
N THR A 80 -6.54 2.90 2.14
CA THR A 80 -5.69 2.68 3.32
C THR A 80 -6.48 2.78 4.62
N ASN A 81 -7.40 3.74 4.74
CA ASN A 81 -8.24 3.88 5.92
C ASN A 81 -9.17 2.67 6.08
N GLN A 82 -9.78 2.19 5.00
CA GLN A 82 -10.64 1.01 5.02
C GLN A 82 -9.86 -0.24 5.47
N PHE A 83 -8.63 -0.43 4.95
CA PHE A 83 -7.73 -1.49 5.41
C PHE A 83 -7.42 -1.40 6.90
N LEU A 84 -7.04 -0.21 7.40
CA LEU A 84 -6.71 -0.02 8.81
C LEU A 84 -7.93 -0.23 9.72
N ASP A 85 -9.13 0.14 9.27
CA ASP A 85 -10.37 -0.09 9.99
C ASP A 85 -10.71 -1.58 10.07
N GLN A 86 -10.56 -2.33 8.96
CA GLN A 86 -10.71 -3.78 8.96
C GLN A 86 -9.70 -4.45 9.90
N ALA A 87 -8.43 -4.03 9.86
CA ALA A 87 -7.40 -4.58 10.75
C ALA A 87 -7.72 -4.32 12.23
N ARG A 88 -8.22 -3.13 12.58
CA ARG A 88 -8.66 -2.80 13.94
C ARG A 88 -9.87 -3.66 14.39
N ARG A 89 -10.84 -3.89 13.51
CA ARG A 89 -12.00 -4.76 13.81
C ARG A 89 -11.55 -6.20 14.05
N ARG A 90 -10.69 -6.74 13.20
CA ARG A 90 -10.13 -8.10 13.38
C ARG A 90 -9.34 -8.24 14.69
N ALA A 91 -8.60 -7.21 15.08
CA ALA A 91 -7.86 -7.21 16.35
C ALA A 91 -8.80 -7.21 17.58
N ARG A 92 -9.94 -6.49 17.54
CA ARG A 92 -10.93 -6.46 18.63
C ARG A 92 -11.64 -7.82 18.80
N VAL A 93 -12.06 -8.45 17.70
CA VAL A 93 -12.72 -9.77 17.73
C VAL A 93 -11.82 -10.85 18.33
N ARG A 94 -10.49 -10.71 18.21
CA ARG A 94 -9.53 -11.63 18.83
C ARG A 94 -9.39 -11.47 20.35
N ILE A 95 -9.76 -10.33 20.89
CA ILE A 95 -9.64 -10.01 22.33
C ILE A 95 -10.92 -10.39 23.08
N ASP A 96 -12.08 -10.40 22.41
CA ASP A 96 -13.39 -10.79 22.97
C ASP A 96 -13.89 -12.08 22.29
N PRO A 97 -13.56 -13.27 22.84
CA PRO A 97 -14.01 -14.54 22.26
C PRO A 97 -15.51 -14.84 22.50
N VAL A 98 -16.28 -13.97 23.12
CA VAL A 98 -17.67 -14.23 23.56
C VAL A 98 -18.74 -13.59 22.67
N ALA A 99 -18.37 -12.77 21.70
CA ALA A 99 -19.35 -12.15 20.81
C ALA A 99 -19.20 -12.65 19.38
N ASP A 100 -20.07 -13.58 19.05
CA ASP A 100 -20.47 -14.00 17.70
C ASP A 100 -19.96 -15.37 17.23
N THR A 101 -20.84 -16.36 17.43
CA THR A 101 -20.85 -17.65 16.73
C THR A 101 -21.33 -17.48 15.28
N GLY A 102 -20.66 -16.63 14.54
CA GLY A 102 -20.83 -16.42 13.10
C GLY A 102 -19.52 -16.70 12.38
N THR A 103 -19.32 -17.96 12.04
CA THR A 103 -18.31 -18.55 11.17
C THR A 103 -17.67 -17.61 10.17
N ARG A 104 -16.60 -16.92 10.58
CA ARG A 104 -15.53 -16.51 9.70
C ARG A 104 -14.21 -16.79 10.41
N GLN A 105 -13.73 -18.02 10.24
CA GLN A 105 -12.37 -18.37 10.56
C GLN A 105 -11.45 -17.32 9.97
N ALA A 106 -10.90 -16.47 10.84
CA ALA A 106 -9.71 -15.71 10.53
C ALA A 106 -8.59 -16.76 10.42
N THR A 107 -8.49 -17.39 9.26
CA THR A 107 -7.34 -18.20 8.90
C THR A 107 -6.15 -17.26 8.79
N ALA A 108 -5.47 -17.07 9.92
CA ALA A 108 -4.08 -16.60 9.96
C ALA A 108 -3.14 -17.67 9.37
N SER A 109 -3.63 -18.51 8.50
CA SER A 109 -2.99 -19.60 7.77
C SER A 109 -3.40 -19.60 6.30
N GLY A 110 -3.65 -18.44 5.73
CA GLY A 110 -3.50 -18.32 4.30
C GLY A 110 -2.01 -18.32 4.02
N ARG A 111 -1.42 -19.48 3.61
CA ARG A 111 -0.30 -19.43 2.68
C ARG A 111 -0.68 -18.33 1.71
N PRO A 112 0.17 -17.30 1.49
CA PRO A 112 -0.08 -16.40 0.40
C PRO A 112 -0.12 -17.28 -0.84
N ASP A 113 -1.32 -17.50 -1.40
CA ASP A 113 -1.45 -17.98 -2.76
C ASP A 113 -0.88 -16.86 -3.62
N VAL A 114 0.42 -17.01 -3.83
CA VAL A 114 1.20 -16.06 -4.60
C VAL A 114 0.84 -16.31 -6.05
N VAL A 115 -0.23 -15.70 -6.49
CA VAL A 115 -0.36 -15.35 -7.90
C VAL A 115 0.64 -14.22 -8.13
N VAL A 116 1.82 -14.62 -8.58
CA VAL A 116 3.06 -13.81 -8.67
C VAL A 116 2.92 -12.65 -9.67
N ASP A 117 1.84 -12.57 -10.43
CA ASP A 117 1.82 -11.76 -11.66
C ASP A 117 1.18 -10.37 -11.54
N ASP A 118 0.33 -10.11 -10.54
CA ASP A 118 -0.47 -8.87 -10.55
C ASP A 118 0.03 -7.78 -9.58
N ALA A 119 0.81 -8.11 -8.57
CA ALA A 119 1.33 -7.14 -7.59
C ALA A 119 2.78 -6.71 -7.84
N GLY A 120 3.50 -7.37 -8.73
CA GLY A 120 4.90 -7.04 -9.09
C GLY A 120 5.90 -7.21 -7.93
N LEU A 121 5.52 -7.90 -6.84
CA LEU A 121 6.39 -8.14 -5.69
C LEU A 121 6.84 -9.61 -5.65
N ALA A 122 8.12 -9.84 -5.39
CA ALA A 122 8.63 -11.19 -5.17
C ALA A 122 7.96 -11.83 -3.92
N PRO A 123 7.72 -13.17 -3.93
CA PRO A 123 6.93 -13.86 -2.90
C PRO A 123 7.42 -13.70 -1.46
N ASP A 124 8.72 -13.65 -1.26
CA ASP A 124 9.33 -13.43 0.06
C ASP A 124 9.16 -11.98 0.53
N LEU A 125 9.24 -11.02 -0.39
CA LEU A 125 8.96 -9.62 -0.12
C LEU A 125 7.49 -9.42 0.26
N ALA A 126 6.57 -10.05 -0.46
CA ALA A 126 5.14 -10.03 -0.15
C ALA A 126 4.85 -10.63 1.24
N ARG A 127 5.50 -11.76 1.58
CA ARG A 127 5.38 -12.37 2.92
C ARG A 127 5.95 -11.49 4.02
N ALA A 128 7.13 -10.91 3.81
CA ALA A 128 7.75 -10.01 4.78
C ALA A 128 6.87 -8.77 5.02
N LEU A 129 6.28 -8.22 3.96
CA LEU A 129 5.35 -7.10 4.03
C LEU A 129 4.09 -7.48 4.80
N ALA A 130 3.51 -8.67 4.51
CA ALA A 130 2.32 -9.18 5.19
C ALA A 130 2.54 -9.46 6.68
N ALA A 131 3.77 -9.71 7.11
CA ALA A 131 4.11 -9.91 8.52
C ALA A 131 4.19 -8.60 9.33
N LEU A 132 4.27 -7.43 8.67
CA LEU A 132 4.33 -6.15 9.37
C LEU A 132 3.01 -5.81 10.08
N PRO A 133 3.07 -5.13 11.23
CA PRO A 133 1.90 -4.49 11.81
C PRO A 133 1.18 -3.59 10.78
N PRO A 134 -0.17 -3.57 10.74
CA PRO A 134 -0.92 -2.90 9.69
C PRO A 134 -0.52 -1.44 9.44
N GLN A 135 -0.24 -0.70 10.51
CA GLN A 135 0.15 0.71 10.40
C GLN A 135 1.56 0.92 9.80
N GLN A 136 2.49 -0.02 10.04
CA GLN A 136 3.82 0.02 9.45
C GLN A 136 3.76 -0.42 8.00
N ARG A 137 2.99 -1.47 7.71
CA ARG A 137 2.73 -1.94 6.35
C ARG A 137 2.16 -0.84 5.48
N ALA A 138 1.10 -0.15 5.94
CA ALA A 138 0.50 0.96 5.21
C ALA A 138 1.52 2.07 4.91
N ALA A 139 2.35 2.45 5.89
CA ALA A 139 3.37 3.48 5.68
C ALA A 139 4.44 3.05 4.67
N ILE A 140 4.90 1.80 4.71
CA ILE A 140 5.87 1.24 3.75
C ILE A 140 5.26 1.17 2.35
N VAL A 141 4.05 0.63 2.20
CA VAL A 141 3.39 0.51 0.89
C VAL A 141 3.22 1.88 0.26
N LEU A 142 2.68 2.85 0.98
CA LEU A 142 2.47 4.19 0.44
C LEU A 142 3.79 4.89 0.06
N CYS A 143 4.84 4.76 0.88
CA CYS A 143 6.10 5.45 0.65
C CYS A 143 6.99 4.72 -0.37
N ASP A 144 7.25 3.42 -0.15
CA ASP A 144 8.29 2.68 -0.87
C ASP A 144 7.77 2.03 -2.15
N VAL A 145 6.46 1.78 -2.24
CA VAL A 145 5.84 1.13 -3.40
C VAL A 145 5.03 2.12 -4.24
N GLU A 146 4.18 2.94 -3.63
CA GLU A 146 3.40 3.95 -4.34
C GLU A 146 4.18 5.25 -4.58
N GLY A 147 5.36 5.42 -3.96
CA GLY A 147 6.25 6.55 -4.19
C GLY A 147 5.83 7.88 -3.55
N LEU A 148 4.92 7.85 -2.57
CA LEU A 148 4.47 9.05 -1.88
C LEU A 148 5.57 9.61 -0.97
N SER A 149 5.70 10.92 -0.92
CA SER A 149 6.55 11.61 0.07
C SER A 149 6.02 11.42 1.49
N TYR A 150 6.86 11.63 2.51
CA TYR A 150 6.45 11.50 3.92
C TYR A 150 5.28 12.41 4.30
N ASP A 151 5.21 13.60 3.71
CA ASP A 151 4.12 14.53 3.96
C ASP A 151 2.81 14.10 3.28
N GLU A 152 2.89 13.49 2.10
CA GLU A 152 1.74 12.89 1.44
C GLU A 152 1.23 11.67 2.23
N VAL A 153 2.13 10.79 2.67
CA VAL A 153 1.78 9.67 3.55
C VAL A 153 1.14 10.15 4.85
N ALA A 154 1.66 11.23 5.44
CA ALA A 154 1.10 11.83 6.65
C ALA A 154 -0.34 12.33 6.43
N ARG A 155 -0.61 12.96 5.28
CA ARG A 155 -1.96 13.39 4.88
C ARG A 155 -2.90 12.20 4.62
N VAL A 156 -2.42 11.16 3.94
CA VAL A 156 -3.19 9.95 3.65
C VAL A 156 -3.58 9.22 4.93
N LEU A 157 -2.64 9.05 5.87
CA LEU A 157 -2.82 8.33 7.13
C LEU A 157 -3.43 9.18 8.25
N ASP A 158 -3.61 10.48 8.02
CA ASP A 158 -4.06 11.46 9.02
C ASP A 158 -3.24 11.41 10.32
N VAL A 159 -1.90 11.49 10.17
CA VAL A 159 -0.95 11.47 11.30
C VAL A 159 0.16 12.50 11.08
N LYS A 160 0.90 12.83 12.13
CA LYS A 160 2.06 13.72 12.03
C LYS A 160 3.19 13.07 11.21
N SER A 161 3.94 13.86 10.46
CA SER A 161 5.08 13.41 9.65
C SER A 161 6.15 12.66 10.46
N GLY A 162 6.37 13.05 11.73
CA GLY A 162 7.23 12.31 12.66
C GLY A 162 6.75 10.89 12.94
N THR A 163 5.42 10.68 13.01
CA THR A 163 4.82 9.34 13.17
C THR A 163 5.05 8.49 11.92
N VAL A 164 4.91 9.08 10.74
CA VAL A 164 5.22 8.39 9.46
C VAL A 164 6.67 7.94 9.44
N ARG A 165 7.62 8.84 9.75
CA ARG A 165 9.04 8.55 9.78
C ARG A 165 9.35 7.36 10.70
N SER A 166 8.79 7.35 11.91
CA SER A 166 9.00 6.26 12.86
C SER A 166 8.38 4.92 12.41
N ARG A 167 7.21 4.96 11.75
CA ARG A 167 6.56 3.76 11.19
C ARG A 167 7.40 3.18 10.04
N ILE A 168 7.85 4.02 9.12
CA ILE A 168 8.70 3.62 7.99
C ILE A 168 10.03 3.05 8.50
N HIS A 169 10.69 3.72 9.44
CA HIS A 169 11.94 3.22 10.00
C HIS A 169 11.78 1.82 10.62
N ARG A 170 10.78 1.63 11.47
CA ARG A 170 10.51 0.32 12.09
C ARG A 170 10.11 -0.74 11.06
N GLY A 171 9.28 -0.38 10.10
CA GLY A 171 8.88 -1.27 9.02
C GLY A 171 10.07 -1.71 8.17
N ARG A 172 10.94 -0.79 7.75
CA ARG A 172 12.15 -1.12 6.99
C ARG A 172 13.13 -1.98 7.79
N THR A 173 13.26 -1.76 9.10
CA THR A 173 14.08 -2.60 9.97
C THR A 173 13.56 -4.03 10.03
N ALA A 174 12.24 -4.20 10.22
CA ALA A 174 11.61 -5.52 10.23
C ALA A 174 11.71 -6.21 8.86
N MET A 175 11.53 -5.48 7.76
CA MET A 175 11.68 -6.00 6.40
C MET A 175 13.11 -6.49 6.15
N ARG A 176 14.14 -5.71 6.53
CA ARG A 176 15.54 -6.14 6.40
C ARG A 176 15.83 -7.41 7.18
N ALA A 177 15.34 -7.52 8.41
CA ALA A 177 15.49 -8.73 9.20
C ALA A 177 14.83 -9.95 8.55
N ALA A 178 13.60 -9.78 8.03
CA ALA A 178 12.86 -10.86 7.35
C ALA A 178 13.51 -11.30 6.03
N LEU A 179 14.25 -10.41 5.37
CA LEU A 179 14.89 -10.63 4.08
C LEU A 179 16.41 -10.81 4.18
N ALA A 180 16.94 -11.05 5.38
CA ALA A 180 18.39 -11.24 5.61
C ALA A 180 18.99 -12.41 4.80
N HIS A 181 18.16 -13.38 4.38
CA HIS A 181 18.56 -14.47 3.51
C HIS A 181 18.83 -14.06 2.05
N ARG A 182 18.42 -12.84 1.67
CA ARG A 182 18.78 -12.24 0.39
C ARG A 182 20.13 -11.53 0.56
N GLU A 183 21.20 -12.26 0.43
CA GLU A 183 22.51 -11.62 0.27
C GLU A 183 22.48 -10.74 -0.99
N PRO A 184 23.06 -9.53 -0.92
CA PRO A 184 23.32 -8.77 -2.14
C PRO A 184 24.12 -9.68 -3.07
N ARG A 185 23.55 -10.09 -4.19
CA ARG A 185 24.37 -10.79 -5.20
C ARG A 185 25.50 -9.85 -5.58
N ALA A 186 26.74 -10.35 -5.56
CA ALA A 186 27.95 -9.62 -5.97
C ALA A 186 27.85 -9.00 -7.39
N ASP A 187 26.84 -9.39 -8.16
CA ASP A 187 26.51 -8.79 -9.45
C ASP A 187 26.00 -7.34 -9.38
N HIS A 188 25.64 -6.83 -8.18
CA HIS A 188 25.16 -5.45 -8.05
C HIS A 188 26.30 -4.42 -8.19
N GLU A 189 27.54 -4.82 -7.88
CA GLU A 189 28.73 -3.96 -8.07
C GLU A 189 29.03 -3.71 -9.56
N ARG A 190 28.68 -4.63 -10.46
CA ARG A 190 28.84 -4.44 -11.90
C ARG A 190 27.90 -3.41 -12.51
N TYR A 191 26.78 -3.10 -11.85
CA TYR A 191 25.80 -2.13 -12.35
C TYR A 191 26.06 -0.69 -11.88
N LEU A 192 26.92 -0.49 -10.89
CA LEU A 192 27.23 0.87 -10.40
C LEU A 192 28.40 1.52 -11.14
N GLY A 193 29.05 0.82 -12.07
CA GLY A 193 30.04 1.40 -12.99
C GLY A 193 31.21 2.12 -12.28
N VAL A 194 31.51 1.76 -11.03
CA VAL A 194 32.69 2.28 -10.34
C VAL A 194 33.87 1.40 -10.73
N PRO A 195 34.86 1.89 -11.47
CA PRO A 195 36.07 1.12 -11.75
C PRO A 195 36.77 0.82 -10.44
N ALA A 196 37.30 -0.40 -10.31
CA ALA A 196 38.01 -0.91 -9.12
C ALA A 196 39.35 -0.17 -8.81
N ASP A 197 39.65 0.91 -9.50
CA ASP A 197 40.96 1.58 -9.45
C ASP A 197 41.00 2.84 -8.55
N PHE A 198 39.99 3.06 -7.69
CA PHE A 198 39.94 4.25 -6.84
C PHE A 198 40.18 3.97 -5.34
N VAL A 199 40.94 2.90 -5.02
CA VAL A 199 41.46 2.69 -3.65
C VAL A 199 42.96 2.45 -3.70
N GLN A 200 43.73 3.47 -3.96
CA GLN A 200 45.14 3.63 -3.58
C GLN A 200 45.48 5.13 -3.65
N ASP A 201 45.47 5.78 -2.51
CA ASP A 201 46.51 6.59 -1.87
C ASP A 201 45.92 7.31 -0.63
#